data_3e09e40830cf59c005b2d8ec0ef3292e
#
_entry.id   3e09e40830cf59c005b2d8ec0ef3292e
#
_cell.length_a   1.000
_cell.length_b   1.000
_cell.length_c   1.000
_cell.angle_alpha   90.00
_cell.angle_beta   90.00
_cell.angle_gamma   90.00
#
_symmetry.space_group_name_H-M   'P 1'
#
loop_
_entity.id
_entity.type
_entity.pdbx_description
1 polymer ?
#
loop_
_entity_poly.entity_id
_entity_poly.type
_entity_poly.pdbx_seq_one_letter_code
_entity_poly.pdbx_strand_id
1 'polypeptide(L)'
;GDKLILTKPLGAGIINTAIKADLVSERAREAVLKSMKTLNKYACEILKKYTIHACTDITGFGLGGHGTEMAAGSDKTLVIDSQALPIFPDVEEYASMGLIPGGAYRNREFAAKTGYVSTAKLWLEDLVFDPQTSGGLLAAVPAEEADEILGELKELSLPCAVIGEVIDRKKHTLLIR
;
A
#
# COMPACT_ATOMS: atom_id res chain seq x y z
N GLY A 1 -18.21 4.72 -2.31
CA GLY A 1 -18.01 4.39 -3.73
C GLY A 1 -16.70 4.92 -4.28
N ASP A 2 -15.91 5.66 -3.44
CA ASP A 2 -14.59 6.15 -3.84
C ASP A 2 -13.66 5.01 -4.21
N LYS A 3 -12.73 5.28 -5.12
CA LYS A 3 -11.61 4.37 -5.41
C LYS A 3 -10.39 4.72 -4.57
N LEU A 4 -9.63 3.69 -4.23
CA LEU A 4 -8.39 3.81 -3.49
C LEU A 4 -7.21 3.72 -4.46
N ILE A 5 -6.43 4.80 -4.56
CA ILE A 5 -5.23 4.86 -5.39
C ILE A 5 -3.99 4.80 -4.50
N LEU A 6 -3.07 3.88 -4.83
CA LEU A 6 -1.75 3.80 -4.20
C LEU A 6 -0.69 4.27 -5.20
N THR A 7 0.12 5.25 -4.80
CA THR A 7 1.02 5.98 -5.71
C THR A 7 2.43 5.40 -5.83
N LYS A 8 2.78 4.40 -5.02
CA LYS A 8 4.07 3.67 -5.09
C LYS A 8 3.86 2.18 -4.78
N PRO A 9 4.76 1.31 -5.24
CA PRO A 9 4.69 -0.12 -4.94
C PRO A 9 5.00 -0.43 -3.47
N LEU A 10 4.53 -1.60 -3.03
CA LEU A 10 4.75 -2.17 -1.70
C LEU A 10 5.86 -3.23 -1.70
N GLY A 11 6.39 -3.52 -0.50
CA GLY A 11 7.38 -4.56 -0.27
C GLY A 11 8.75 -4.05 0.16
N ALA A 12 8.88 -2.76 0.52
CA ALA A 12 10.17 -2.18 0.91
C ALA A 12 10.78 -2.87 2.15
N GLY A 13 9.98 -3.24 3.14
CA GLY A 13 10.44 -3.95 4.33
C GLY A 13 10.90 -5.38 4.03
N ILE A 14 10.15 -6.08 3.17
CA ILE A 14 10.50 -7.43 2.68
C ILE A 14 11.84 -7.37 1.93
N ILE A 15 12.00 -6.44 0.97
CA ILE A 15 13.26 -6.27 0.23
C ILE A 15 14.41 -5.91 1.19
N ASN A 16 14.20 -5.02 2.16
CA ASN A 16 15.23 -4.68 3.14
C ASN A 16 15.64 -5.91 3.98
N THR A 17 14.72 -6.82 4.25
CA THR A 17 15.02 -8.10 4.90
C THR A 17 15.85 -9.01 4.00
N ALA A 18 15.50 -9.10 2.71
CA ALA A 18 16.28 -9.83 1.70
C ALA A 18 17.70 -9.24 1.53
N ILE A 19 17.86 -7.90 1.57
CA ILE A 19 19.17 -7.25 1.54
C ILE A 19 20.03 -7.68 2.73
N LYS A 20 19.46 -7.71 3.95
CA LYS A 20 20.19 -8.13 5.16
C LYS A 20 20.57 -9.61 5.15
N ALA A 21 19.81 -10.43 4.44
CA ALA A 21 20.09 -11.85 4.24
C ALA A 21 21.03 -12.14 3.06
N ASP A 22 21.48 -11.12 2.32
CA ASP A 22 22.28 -11.22 1.09
C ASP A 22 21.61 -12.04 -0.03
N LEU A 23 20.28 -11.96 -0.11
CA LEU A 23 19.46 -12.71 -1.07
C LEU A 23 18.78 -11.81 -2.11
N VAL A 24 18.97 -10.49 -2.02
CA VAL A 24 18.28 -9.54 -2.89
C VAL A 24 18.85 -9.55 -4.31
N SER A 25 17.95 -9.55 -5.32
CA SER A 25 18.34 -9.33 -6.71
C SER A 25 18.69 -7.86 -6.95
N GLU A 26 19.55 -7.58 -7.95
CA GLU A 26 19.91 -6.20 -8.29
C GLU A 26 18.68 -5.42 -8.76
N ARG A 27 17.79 -6.01 -9.55
CA ARG A 27 16.56 -5.36 -10.02
C ARG A 27 15.65 -4.93 -8.86
N ALA A 28 15.50 -5.76 -7.81
CA ALA A 28 14.68 -5.41 -6.64
C ALA A 28 15.36 -4.30 -5.82
N ARG A 29 16.67 -4.37 -5.66
CA ARG A 29 17.49 -3.35 -4.98
C ARG A 29 17.35 -2.00 -5.67
N GLU A 30 17.55 -1.92 -6.98
CA GLU A 30 17.43 -0.69 -7.74
C GLU A 30 16.03 -0.11 -7.69
N ALA A 31 14.99 -0.96 -7.84
CA ALA A 31 13.60 -0.53 -7.82
C ALA A 31 13.21 0.09 -6.47
N VAL A 32 13.57 -0.55 -5.36
CA VAL A 32 13.27 -0.01 -4.02
C VAL A 32 14.02 1.28 -3.75
N LEU A 33 15.29 1.38 -4.13
CA LEU A 33 16.09 2.61 -3.96
C LEU A 33 15.55 3.76 -4.81
N LYS A 34 15.12 3.49 -6.05
CA LYS A 34 14.48 4.49 -6.92
C LYS A 34 13.21 5.01 -6.25
N SER A 35 12.35 4.13 -5.76
CA SER A 35 11.11 4.51 -5.08
C SER A 35 11.36 5.34 -3.83
N MET A 36 12.30 4.92 -2.97
CA MET A 36 12.64 5.65 -1.74
C MET A 36 13.16 7.06 -2.01
N LYS A 37 13.93 7.26 -3.10
CA LYS A 37 14.48 8.57 -3.48
C LYS A 37 13.44 9.47 -4.17
N THR A 38 12.36 8.90 -4.71
CA THR A 38 11.30 9.66 -5.38
C THR A 38 10.41 10.31 -4.34
N LEU A 39 10.32 11.65 -4.37
CA LEU A 39 9.50 12.40 -3.44
C LEU A 39 8.00 12.21 -3.72
N ASN A 40 7.19 12.09 -2.68
CA ASN A 40 5.73 12.09 -2.78
C ASN A 40 5.18 13.45 -3.24
N LYS A 41 6.01 14.50 -3.28
CA LYS A 41 5.66 15.83 -3.78
C LYS A 41 4.98 15.76 -5.15
N TYR A 42 5.55 15.03 -6.09
CA TYR A 42 5.05 14.99 -7.47
C TYR A 42 3.67 14.30 -7.56
N ALA A 43 3.48 13.20 -6.85
CA ALA A 43 2.17 12.57 -6.74
C ALA A 43 1.15 13.51 -6.05
N CYS A 44 1.56 14.19 -4.99
CA CYS A 44 0.71 15.17 -4.29
C CYS A 44 0.32 16.34 -5.21
N GLU A 45 1.23 16.84 -6.06
CA GLU A 45 0.94 17.91 -7.02
C GLU A 45 -0.10 17.48 -8.08
N ILE A 46 -0.06 16.20 -8.50
CA ILE A 46 -1.09 15.63 -9.38
C ILE A 46 -2.41 15.53 -8.62
N LEU A 47 -2.43 14.88 -7.47
CA LEU A 47 -3.64 14.67 -6.69
C LEU A 47 -4.37 15.98 -6.35
N LYS A 48 -3.64 17.07 -6.10
CA LYS A 48 -4.24 18.40 -5.81
C LYS A 48 -5.04 19.01 -6.95
N LYS A 49 -4.97 18.48 -8.16
CA LYS A 49 -5.78 18.93 -9.30
C LYS A 49 -7.21 18.37 -9.26
N TYR A 50 -7.43 17.36 -8.43
CA TYR A 50 -8.65 16.55 -8.38
C TYR A 50 -9.31 16.60 -7.00
N THR A 51 -10.49 15.99 -6.91
CA THR A 51 -11.20 15.85 -5.64
C THR A 51 -10.58 14.72 -4.80
N ILE A 52 -10.10 15.05 -3.62
CA ILE A 52 -9.52 14.08 -2.69
C ILE A 52 -10.35 14.08 -1.41
N HIS A 53 -11.04 13.00 -1.12
CA HIS A 53 -11.87 12.87 0.08
C HIS A 53 -11.05 12.49 1.31
N ALA A 54 -10.01 11.67 1.14
CA ALA A 54 -9.05 11.34 2.19
C ALA A 54 -7.69 10.97 1.58
N CYS A 55 -6.62 11.25 2.31
CA CYS A 55 -5.26 10.89 1.88
C CYS A 55 -4.37 10.67 3.10
N THR A 56 -3.53 9.64 3.03
CA THR A 56 -2.47 9.37 4.00
C THR A 56 -1.20 8.90 3.29
N ASP A 57 -0.04 9.05 3.90
CA ASP A 57 1.19 8.41 3.46
C ASP A 57 1.28 6.98 4.02
N ILE A 58 1.96 6.10 3.29
CA ILE A 58 2.17 4.73 3.70
C ILE A 58 3.62 4.56 4.16
N THR A 59 3.79 4.43 5.48
CA THR A 59 5.10 4.33 6.12
C THR A 59 5.19 3.11 7.07
N GLY A 60 5.67 3.28 8.29
CA GLY A 60 6.02 2.20 9.21
C GLY A 60 4.91 1.23 9.59
N PHE A 61 3.65 1.66 9.59
CA PHE A 61 2.50 0.79 9.86
C PHE A 61 2.00 -0.01 8.65
N GLY A 62 2.62 0.20 7.49
CA GLY A 62 2.22 -0.46 6.24
C GLY A 62 0.86 0.04 5.72
N LEU A 63 0.44 -0.50 4.57
CA LEU A 63 -0.86 -0.19 3.99
C LEU A 63 -2.01 -0.54 4.95
N GLY A 64 -1.92 -1.69 5.63
CA GLY A 64 -2.95 -2.18 6.53
C GLY A 64 -3.15 -1.28 7.75
N GLY A 65 -2.06 -0.81 8.39
CA GLY A 65 -2.13 0.07 9.54
C GLY A 65 -2.67 1.45 9.16
N HIS A 66 -2.03 2.13 8.20
CA HIS A 66 -2.47 3.48 7.77
C HIS A 66 -3.85 3.47 7.11
N GLY A 67 -4.18 2.41 6.34
CA GLY A 67 -5.53 2.23 5.80
C GLY A 67 -6.59 2.09 6.89
N THR A 68 -6.28 1.35 7.96
CA THR A 68 -7.16 1.21 9.13
C THR A 68 -7.38 2.56 9.83
N GLU A 69 -6.32 3.35 10.01
CA GLU A 69 -6.42 4.70 10.61
C GLU A 69 -7.28 5.63 9.73
N MET A 70 -7.04 5.65 8.41
CA MET A 70 -7.82 6.44 7.45
C MET A 70 -9.30 6.03 7.47
N ALA A 71 -9.59 4.72 7.47
CA ALA A 71 -10.95 4.19 7.53
C ALA A 71 -11.68 4.59 8.82
N ALA A 72 -11.00 4.46 9.96
CA ALA A 72 -11.55 4.81 11.28
C ALA A 72 -11.83 6.31 11.39
N GLY A 73 -10.89 7.16 10.94
CA GLY A 73 -11.05 8.61 10.96
C GLY A 73 -12.16 9.13 10.04
N SER A 74 -12.51 8.37 9.00
CA SER A 74 -13.56 8.71 8.03
C SER A 74 -14.90 8.03 8.31
N ASP A 75 -14.99 7.21 9.36
CA ASP A 75 -16.14 6.33 9.65
C ASP A 75 -16.57 5.49 8.44
N LYS A 76 -15.59 4.90 7.76
CA LYS A 76 -15.77 4.06 6.58
C LYS A 76 -15.08 2.70 6.73
N THR A 77 -15.27 1.85 5.74
CA THR A 77 -14.54 0.59 5.58
C THR A 77 -13.80 0.65 4.25
N LEU A 78 -12.51 0.30 4.26
CA LEU A 78 -11.71 0.12 3.05
C LEU A 78 -11.76 -1.34 2.61
N VAL A 79 -11.97 -1.55 1.33
CA VAL A 79 -11.89 -2.86 0.68
C VAL A 79 -10.67 -2.85 -0.23
N ILE A 80 -9.66 -3.65 0.11
CA ILE A 80 -8.42 -3.78 -0.66
C ILE A 80 -8.50 -5.03 -1.54
N ASP A 81 -8.29 -4.86 -2.82
CA ASP A 81 -8.02 -5.94 -3.76
C ASP A 81 -6.52 -6.27 -3.73
N SER A 82 -6.17 -7.35 -3.05
CA SER A 82 -4.78 -7.75 -2.88
C SER A 82 -4.08 -8.12 -4.19
N GLN A 83 -4.82 -8.51 -5.22
CA GLN A 83 -4.28 -8.82 -6.55
C GLN A 83 -3.96 -7.57 -7.37
N ALA A 84 -4.56 -6.42 -7.01
CA ALA A 84 -4.33 -5.14 -7.69
C ALA A 84 -3.17 -4.34 -7.06
N LEU A 85 -2.55 -4.83 -6.00
CA LEU A 85 -1.45 -4.13 -5.33
C LEU A 85 -0.24 -3.98 -6.25
N PRO A 86 0.29 -2.77 -6.47
CA PRO A 86 1.57 -2.60 -7.13
C PRO A 86 2.67 -3.08 -6.18
N ILE A 87 3.54 -3.97 -6.67
CA ILE A 87 4.60 -4.58 -5.86
C ILE A 87 5.97 -4.37 -6.52
N PHE A 88 7.01 -4.35 -5.70
CA PHE A 88 8.38 -4.39 -6.21
C PHE A 88 8.72 -5.75 -6.82
N PRO A 89 9.72 -5.82 -7.71
CA PRO A 89 10.21 -7.10 -8.23
C PRO A 89 10.59 -8.06 -7.12
N ASP A 90 10.33 -9.35 -7.32
CA ASP A 90 10.72 -10.48 -6.47
C ASP A 90 10.12 -10.51 -5.05
N VAL A 91 9.22 -9.58 -4.71
CA VAL A 91 8.59 -9.51 -3.37
C VAL A 91 7.80 -10.77 -3.04
N GLU A 92 7.05 -11.34 -4.00
CA GLU A 92 6.32 -12.60 -3.79
C GLU A 92 7.26 -13.74 -3.42
N GLU A 93 8.40 -13.86 -4.11
CA GLU A 93 9.41 -14.88 -3.83
C GLU A 93 9.98 -14.70 -2.42
N TYR A 94 10.44 -13.50 -2.08
CA TYR A 94 11.01 -13.21 -0.75
C TYR A 94 10.01 -13.43 0.38
N ALA A 95 8.76 -12.99 0.20
CA ALA A 95 7.70 -13.21 1.17
C ALA A 95 7.41 -14.71 1.34
N SER A 96 7.37 -15.47 0.24
CA SER A 96 7.16 -16.93 0.26
C SER A 96 8.31 -17.68 0.94
N MET A 97 9.54 -17.13 0.89
CA MET A 97 10.70 -17.64 1.64
C MET A 97 10.67 -17.27 3.13
N GLY A 98 9.67 -16.50 3.57
CA GLY A 98 9.54 -16.06 4.96
C GLY A 98 10.40 -14.84 5.33
N LEU A 99 10.92 -14.08 4.35
CA LEU A 99 11.72 -12.88 4.59
C LEU A 99 10.83 -11.69 4.98
N ILE A 100 9.99 -11.91 6.00
CA ILE A 100 9.04 -10.94 6.52
C ILE A 100 9.67 -10.17 7.69
N PRO A 101 9.70 -8.83 7.65
CA PRO A 101 10.23 -8.06 8.77
C PRO A 101 9.35 -8.18 10.01
N GLY A 102 9.95 -8.22 11.20
CA GLY A 102 9.21 -8.29 12.47
C GLY A 102 8.21 -7.15 12.69
N GLY A 103 8.38 -6.03 11.96
CA GLY A 103 7.42 -4.93 11.92
C GLY A 103 6.06 -5.32 11.34
N ALA A 104 6.03 -6.18 10.32
CA ALA A 104 4.79 -6.63 9.69
C ALA A 104 3.88 -7.37 10.68
N TYR A 105 4.44 -8.25 11.50
CA TYR A 105 3.68 -8.97 12.53
C TYR A 105 3.09 -8.02 13.57
N ARG A 106 3.86 -7.03 14.04
CA ARG A 106 3.35 -6.02 14.99
C ARG A 106 2.26 -5.15 14.37
N ASN A 107 2.39 -4.78 13.11
CA ASN A 107 1.39 -4.02 12.37
C ASN A 107 0.08 -4.80 12.24
N ARG A 108 0.17 -6.11 11.96
CA ARG A 108 -0.98 -7.00 11.91
C ARG A 108 -1.68 -7.12 13.25
N GLU A 109 -0.94 -7.30 14.36
CA GLU A 109 -1.47 -7.33 15.71
C GLU A 109 -2.16 -6.02 16.09
N PHE A 110 -1.62 -4.88 15.68
CA PHE A 110 -2.24 -3.58 15.87
C PHE A 110 -3.57 -3.47 15.12
N ALA A 111 -3.59 -3.81 13.83
CA ALA A 111 -4.79 -3.77 13.00
C ALA A 111 -5.88 -4.75 13.49
N ALA A 112 -5.49 -5.89 14.07
CA ALA A 112 -6.43 -6.85 14.65
C ALA A 112 -7.28 -6.25 15.77
N LYS A 113 -6.76 -5.26 16.53
CA LYS A 113 -7.48 -4.58 17.60
C LYS A 113 -8.60 -3.67 17.08
N THR A 114 -8.41 -3.09 15.91
CA THR A 114 -9.39 -2.21 15.24
C THR A 114 -10.32 -2.97 14.30
N GLY A 115 -9.98 -4.22 14.02
CA GLY A 115 -10.75 -5.17 13.23
C GLY A 115 -10.44 -5.10 11.73
N TYR A 116 -9.75 -6.11 11.23
CA TYR A 116 -9.67 -6.40 9.80
C TYR A 116 -10.10 -7.84 9.52
N VAL A 117 -10.43 -8.11 8.27
CA VAL A 117 -10.66 -9.48 7.74
C VAL A 117 -9.88 -9.62 6.45
N SER A 118 -9.19 -10.75 6.31
CA SER A 118 -8.45 -11.11 5.10
C SER A 118 -8.91 -12.45 4.56
N THR A 119 -9.11 -12.52 3.26
CA THR A 119 -9.25 -13.77 2.48
C THR A 119 -8.11 -13.92 1.47
N ALA A 120 -7.14 -13.01 1.50
CA ALA A 120 -5.97 -13.03 0.64
C ALA A 120 -5.02 -14.19 0.98
N LYS A 121 -4.14 -14.55 0.05
CA LYS A 121 -3.02 -15.45 0.33
C LYS A 121 -2.12 -14.85 1.42
N LEU A 122 -1.50 -15.70 2.22
CA LEU A 122 -0.70 -15.27 3.38
C LEU A 122 0.39 -14.24 3.01
N TRP A 123 1.13 -14.44 1.92
CA TRP A 123 2.17 -13.51 1.51
C TRP A 123 1.64 -12.13 1.11
N LEU A 124 0.42 -12.06 0.54
CA LEU A 124 -0.25 -10.79 0.23
C LEU A 124 -0.74 -10.09 1.50
N GLU A 125 -1.23 -10.84 2.47
CA GLU A 125 -1.57 -10.29 3.77
C GLU A 125 -0.32 -9.76 4.48
N ASP A 126 0.80 -10.50 4.47
CA ASP A 126 2.08 -10.04 4.99
C ASP A 126 2.54 -8.75 4.31
N LEU A 127 2.38 -8.66 2.99
CA LEU A 127 2.71 -7.47 2.20
C LEU A 127 1.87 -6.25 2.59
N VAL A 128 0.57 -6.42 2.85
CA VAL A 128 -0.31 -5.32 3.29
C VAL A 128 0.16 -4.72 4.60
N PHE A 129 0.73 -5.52 5.49
CA PHE A 129 1.26 -5.07 6.78
C PHE A 129 2.77 -4.80 6.78
N ASP A 130 3.45 -4.97 5.63
CA ASP A 130 4.88 -4.72 5.48
C ASP A 130 5.22 -3.25 5.72
N PRO A 131 6.15 -2.92 6.66
CA PRO A 131 6.59 -1.54 6.88
C PRO A 131 7.21 -0.95 5.62
N GLN A 132 6.76 0.24 5.22
CA GLN A 132 7.32 0.95 4.08
C GLN A 132 8.29 2.04 4.54
N THR A 133 9.42 2.15 3.85
CA THR A 133 10.35 3.28 3.96
C THR A 133 10.11 4.22 2.79
N SER A 134 9.74 5.46 3.07
CA SER A 134 9.40 6.44 2.03
C SER A 134 8.36 5.90 1.04
N GLY A 135 7.33 5.24 1.55
CA GLY A 135 6.26 4.68 0.72
C GLY A 135 5.43 5.76 0.03
N GLY A 136 4.41 5.33 -0.71
CA GLY A 136 3.54 6.22 -1.47
C GLY A 136 2.44 6.87 -0.64
N LEU A 137 1.55 7.55 -1.35
CA LEU A 137 0.29 8.06 -0.82
C LEU A 137 -0.83 7.06 -1.12
N LEU A 138 -1.74 6.90 -0.17
CA LEU A 138 -3.03 6.26 -0.35
C LEU A 138 -4.09 7.36 -0.40
N ALA A 139 -4.77 7.51 -1.53
CA ALA A 139 -5.79 8.51 -1.74
C ALA A 139 -7.15 7.86 -2.01
N ALA A 140 -8.21 8.37 -1.38
CA ALA A 140 -9.60 8.06 -1.69
C ALA A 140 -10.15 9.16 -2.60
N VAL A 141 -10.59 8.79 -3.79
CA VAL A 141 -11.01 9.70 -4.87
C VAL A 141 -12.35 9.28 -5.45
N PRO A 142 -13.15 10.22 -6.00
CA PRO A 142 -14.36 9.87 -6.74
C PRO A 142 -14.07 8.83 -7.83
N ALA A 143 -14.97 7.85 -8.00
CA ALA A 143 -14.75 6.77 -8.95
C ALA A 143 -14.59 7.26 -10.39
N GLU A 144 -15.29 8.33 -10.77
CA GLU A 144 -15.24 8.96 -12.09
C GLU A 144 -13.93 9.67 -12.41
N GLU A 145 -13.16 10.09 -11.39
CA GLU A 145 -11.85 10.75 -11.56
C GLU A 145 -10.68 9.77 -11.52
N ALA A 146 -10.89 8.53 -11.04
CA ALA A 146 -9.82 7.59 -10.72
C ALA A 146 -8.93 7.21 -11.92
N ASP A 147 -9.51 7.02 -13.09
CA ASP A 147 -8.76 6.62 -14.30
C ASP A 147 -7.89 7.77 -14.83
N GLU A 148 -8.38 9.00 -14.78
CA GLU A 148 -7.64 10.19 -15.18
C GLU A 148 -6.45 10.43 -14.24
N ILE A 149 -6.70 10.40 -12.93
CA ILE A 149 -5.66 10.50 -11.89
C ILE A 149 -4.58 9.43 -12.11
N LEU A 150 -5.00 8.17 -12.32
CA LEU A 150 -4.06 7.07 -12.53
C LEU A 150 -3.24 7.26 -13.81
N GLY A 151 -3.83 7.83 -14.86
CA GLY A 151 -3.14 8.19 -16.10
C GLY A 151 -1.98 9.17 -15.86
N GLU A 152 -2.25 10.27 -15.14
CA GLU A 152 -1.20 11.25 -14.81
C GLU A 152 -0.12 10.67 -13.86
N LEU A 153 -0.52 9.86 -12.86
CA LEU A 153 0.43 9.25 -11.93
C LEU A 153 1.41 8.28 -12.61
N LYS A 154 0.98 7.58 -13.66
CA LYS A 154 1.85 6.68 -14.44
C LYS A 154 3.03 7.40 -15.11
N GLU A 155 2.88 8.69 -15.41
CA GLU A 155 3.97 9.51 -15.97
C GLU A 155 5.14 9.69 -14.99
N LEU A 156 4.92 9.47 -13.68
CA LEU A 156 5.97 9.56 -12.67
C LEU A 156 6.94 8.34 -12.67
N SER A 157 6.74 7.39 -13.57
CA SER A 157 7.61 6.21 -13.76
C SER A 157 7.78 5.32 -12.51
N LEU A 158 6.82 5.33 -11.59
CA LEU A 158 6.69 4.38 -10.50
C LEU A 158 5.40 3.56 -10.66
N PRO A 159 5.41 2.27 -10.33
CA PRO A 159 4.18 1.48 -10.31
C PRO A 159 3.16 2.09 -9.34
N CYS A 160 1.97 2.38 -9.84
CA CYS A 160 0.83 2.87 -9.09
C CYS A 160 -0.44 2.17 -9.58
N ALA A 161 -1.47 2.07 -8.76
CA ALA A 161 -2.70 1.36 -9.12
C ALA A 161 -3.91 1.85 -8.33
N VAL A 162 -5.10 1.62 -8.88
CA VAL A 162 -6.33 1.53 -8.10
C VAL A 162 -6.32 0.18 -7.39
N ILE A 163 -6.32 0.20 -6.06
CA ILE A 163 -6.13 -0.99 -5.23
C ILE A 163 -7.38 -1.40 -4.45
N GLY A 164 -8.50 -0.74 -4.70
CA GLY A 164 -9.73 -1.04 -3.96
C GLY A 164 -10.73 0.10 -3.95
N GLU A 165 -11.61 0.06 -2.98
CA GLU A 165 -12.71 1.01 -2.86
C GLU A 165 -13.07 1.31 -1.40
N VAL A 166 -13.75 2.43 -1.20
CA VAL A 166 -14.33 2.84 0.08
C VAL A 166 -15.81 2.50 0.09
N ILE A 167 -16.26 1.82 1.14
CA ILE A 167 -17.67 1.51 1.35
C ILE A 167 -18.17 2.06 2.70
N ASP A 168 -19.47 2.08 2.88
CA ASP A 168 -20.07 2.44 4.17
C ASP A 168 -19.55 1.55 5.29
N ARG A 169 -19.43 2.14 6.48
CA ARG A 169 -18.90 1.49 7.66
C ARG A 169 -19.53 0.12 7.90
N LYS A 170 -18.68 -0.90 7.99
CA LYS A 170 -19.02 -2.26 8.40
C LYS A 170 -18.41 -2.56 9.78
N LYS A 171 -18.59 -3.80 10.25
CA LYS A 171 -18.00 -4.27 11.51
C LYS A 171 -16.48 -4.07 11.55
N HIS A 172 -15.81 -4.29 10.43
CA HIS A 172 -14.36 -4.17 10.28
C HIS A 172 -13.99 -2.93 9.48
N THR A 173 -12.90 -2.27 9.84
CA THR A 173 -12.38 -1.09 9.13
C THR A 173 -11.70 -1.44 7.81
N LEU A 174 -11.15 -2.65 7.72
CA LEU A 174 -10.37 -3.09 6.58
C LEU A 174 -10.79 -4.50 6.15
N LEU A 175 -11.09 -4.66 4.87
CA LEU A 175 -11.35 -5.93 4.21
C LEU A 175 -10.30 -6.15 3.14
N ILE A 176 -9.57 -7.27 3.18
CA ILE A 176 -8.52 -7.66 2.22
C ILE A 176 -9.04 -8.90 1.47
N ARG A 177 -9.18 -8.78 0.16
CA ARG A 177 -9.72 -9.85 -0.72
C ARG A 177 -8.66 -10.36 -1.67
#